data_3197557e3baeaf88e9fe874e88d2c358
#
_entry.id   3197557e3baeaf88e9fe874e88d2c358
#
_cell.length_a   1.000
_cell.length_b   1.000
_cell.length_c   1.000
_cell.angle_alpha   90.00
_cell.angle_beta   90.00
_cell.angle_gamma   90.00
#
_symmetry.space_group_name_H-M   'P 1'
#
loop_
_entity.id
_entity.type
_entity.pdbx_description
1 polymer ?
#
loop_
_entity_poly.entity_id
_entity_poly.type
_entity_poly.pdbx_seq_one_letter_code
_entity_poly.pdbx_strand_id
1 'polypeptide(L)'
;MLTPFSFMFYNTENFYDTVDDPLTLDDDYTPEGFREWTVERFDNKVMKLTKVIKDIVKPELPDVIGLAEIENKSVMMSIIDDLRQNGMKHYSFIHYDSPDERGSDVALIYNKEAFTILNSAPILVRLPGIEDRTRDILYVKGETKTGEVIHLFVTHFPSRGEGTERSERRRYFVASELRHEVYKILSENPSQNIVIMGDFNDTPDDNSIDEVLGAKKKFDKIEPLKLYNLLYPRYQNGIGTTYHEGWLLFDQFIVSGHMLLSEKLNCLPEYADVFNPKYLLHYDSNNRPKPNRTYSGKYTGGYSDHLPIYMRIYLR
;
A
#
# COMPACT_ATOMS: atom_id res chain seq x y z
N MET A 1 17.42 17.57 17.20
CA MET A 1 16.39 18.03 16.23
C MET A 1 15.60 16.80 15.81
N LEU A 2 14.29 16.94 15.64
CA LEU A 2 13.47 15.86 15.11
C LEU A 2 13.70 15.74 13.59
N THR A 3 14.00 14.53 13.13
CA THR A 3 14.21 14.24 11.70
C THR A 3 12.91 13.61 11.13
N PRO A 4 12.25 14.20 10.14
CA PRO A 4 11.08 13.59 9.53
C PRO A 4 11.50 12.32 8.79
N PHE A 5 10.65 11.30 8.89
CA PHE A 5 10.72 10.06 8.11
C PHE A 5 9.30 9.74 7.63
N SER A 6 9.14 9.51 6.34
CA SER A 6 7.83 9.44 5.73
C SER A 6 7.58 8.16 4.96
N PHE A 7 6.33 7.71 5.06
CA PHE A 7 5.81 6.55 4.36
C PHE A 7 4.71 6.99 3.40
N MET A 8 4.63 6.31 2.28
CA MET A 8 3.54 6.39 1.31
C MET A 8 3.04 4.98 1.02
N PHE A 9 1.73 4.81 0.79
CA PHE A 9 1.19 3.63 0.14
C PHE A 9 0.27 4.05 -1.01
N TYR A 10 0.30 3.28 -2.11
CA TYR A 10 -0.55 3.53 -3.26
C TYR A 10 -0.89 2.23 -4.00
N ASN A 11 -2.18 1.92 -4.12
CA ASN A 11 -2.66 0.97 -5.11
C ASN A 11 -2.61 1.65 -6.49
N THR A 12 -1.86 1.08 -7.42
CA THR A 12 -1.54 1.71 -8.70
C THR A 12 -2.55 1.39 -9.82
N GLU A 13 -3.61 0.63 -9.56
CA GLU A 13 -4.60 0.16 -10.53
C GLU A 13 -3.97 -0.59 -11.70
N ASN A 14 -3.72 -1.90 -11.52
CA ASN A 14 -3.26 -2.80 -12.58
C ASN A 14 -2.04 -2.27 -13.36
N PHE A 15 -0.90 -2.20 -12.70
CA PHE A 15 0.35 -1.74 -13.33
C PHE A 15 1.09 -2.91 -13.95
N TYR A 16 0.63 -3.32 -15.12
CA TYR A 16 1.23 -4.36 -15.95
C TYR A 16 2.26 -3.75 -16.89
N ASP A 17 3.22 -4.55 -17.33
CA ASP A 17 4.05 -4.19 -18.49
C ASP A 17 3.26 -4.42 -19.81
N THR A 18 3.91 -4.50 -20.95
CA THR A 18 3.22 -4.63 -22.24
C THR A 18 3.46 -5.99 -22.89
N VAL A 19 4.02 -6.94 -22.13
CA VAL A 19 4.40 -8.27 -22.61
C VAL A 19 3.52 -9.30 -21.92
N ASP A 20 2.90 -10.17 -22.71
CA ASP A 20 2.07 -11.27 -22.22
C ASP A 20 2.92 -12.28 -21.43
N ASP A 21 2.55 -12.56 -20.15
CA ASP A 21 3.12 -13.65 -19.37
C ASP A 21 2.20 -14.88 -19.47
N PRO A 22 2.60 -15.96 -20.15
CA PRO A 22 1.77 -17.14 -20.33
C PRO A 22 1.41 -17.87 -19.03
N LEU A 23 1.91 -17.45 -17.87
CA LEU A 23 1.63 -18.02 -16.55
C LEU A 23 0.60 -17.23 -15.74
N THR A 24 0.22 -16.04 -16.24
CA THR A 24 -0.72 -15.14 -15.56
C THR A 24 -1.89 -14.74 -16.47
N LEU A 25 -2.94 -14.15 -15.90
CA LEU A 25 -4.13 -13.69 -16.64
C LEU A 25 -3.99 -12.20 -16.96
N ASP A 26 -2.95 -11.82 -17.67
CA ASP A 26 -2.62 -10.45 -18.05
C ASP A 26 -2.84 -10.14 -19.54
N ASP A 27 -3.33 -11.12 -20.35
CA ASP A 27 -3.58 -11.04 -21.80
C ASP A 27 -4.28 -9.73 -22.22
N ASP A 28 -5.17 -9.21 -21.38
CA ASP A 28 -5.88 -7.95 -21.61
C ASP A 28 -4.94 -6.73 -21.65
N TYR A 29 -3.78 -6.81 -21.00
CA TYR A 29 -2.83 -5.71 -20.79
C TYR A 29 -1.64 -5.75 -21.74
N THR A 30 -1.88 -6.19 -22.98
CA THR A 30 -0.92 -6.14 -24.09
C THR A 30 -1.35 -5.10 -25.13
N PRO A 31 -0.48 -4.71 -26.09
CA PRO A 31 -0.86 -3.79 -27.17
C PRO A 31 -2.03 -4.30 -28.02
N GLU A 32 -2.12 -5.62 -28.22
CA GLU A 32 -3.17 -6.31 -28.97
C GLU A 32 -4.33 -6.79 -28.09
N GLY A 33 -4.19 -6.71 -26.76
CA GLY A 33 -5.19 -7.13 -25.79
C GLY A 33 -6.37 -6.18 -25.70
N PHE A 34 -7.41 -6.59 -24.97
CA PHE A 34 -8.65 -5.83 -24.81
C PHE A 34 -8.43 -4.40 -24.29
N ARG A 35 -7.40 -4.17 -23.48
CA ARG A 35 -7.04 -2.87 -22.92
C ARG A 35 -6.19 -2.03 -23.86
N GLU A 36 -5.70 -2.61 -24.99
CA GLU A 36 -4.77 -1.93 -25.90
C GLU A 36 -3.64 -1.25 -25.10
N TRP A 37 -2.96 -2.03 -24.22
CA TRP A 37 -1.98 -1.52 -23.29
C TRP A 37 -0.62 -1.31 -23.98
N THR A 38 -0.48 -0.18 -24.65
CA THR A 38 0.72 0.17 -25.43
C THR A 38 1.84 0.70 -24.52
N VAL A 39 3.07 0.66 -25.05
CA VAL A 39 4.27 1.26 -24.40
C VAL A 39 4.01 2.72 -24.01
N GLU A 40 3.35 3.50 -24.88
CA GLU A 40 3.02 4.90 -24.58
C GLU A 40 2.11 5.03 -23.33
N ARG A 41 1.10 4.13 -23.19
CA ARG A 41 0.20 4.12 -22.04
C ARG A 41 0.93 3.68 -20.77
N PHE A 42 1.82 2.71 -20.89
CA PHE A 42 2.70 2.27 -19.80
C PHE A 42 3.62 3.41 -19.34
N ASP A 43 4.35 4.06 -20.24
CA ASP A 43 5.25 5.16 -19.92
C ASP A 43 4.51 6.35 -19.28
N ASN A 44 3.31 6.66 -19.78
CA ASN A 44 2.45 7.67 -19.17
C ASN A 44 2.09 7.32 -17.72
N LYS A 45 1.83 6.05 -17.41
CA LYS A 45 1.54 5.58 -16.05
C LYS A 45 2.77 5.67 -15.14
N VAL A 46 3.96 5.31 -15.64
CA VAL A 46 5.25 5.49 -14.93
C VAL A 46 5.47 6.96 -14.56
N MET A 47 5.36 7.88 -15.53
CA MET A 47 5.53 9.32 -15.29
C MET A 47 4.52 9.86 -14.27
N LYS A 48 3.28 9.37 -14.29
CA LYS A 48 2.23 9.78 -13.36
C LYS A 48 2.50 9.31 -11.93
N LEU A 49 2.96 8.08 -11.75
CA LEU A 49 3.37 7.59 -10.44
C LEU A 49 4.53 8.43 -9.88
N THR A 50 5.56 8.70 -10.69
CA THR A 50 6.67 9.58 -10.31
C THR A 50 6.18 10.96 -9.88
N LYS A 51 5.23 11.55 -10.61
CA LYS A 51 4.62 12.83 -10.21
C LYS A 51 3.94 12.75 -8.83
N VAL A 52 3.19 11.70 -8.56
CA VAL A 52 2.53 11.51 -7.25
C VAL A 52 3.57 11.40 -6.14
N ILE A 53 4.61 10.59 -6.33
CA ILE A 53 5.71 10.41 -5.37
C ILE A 53 6.40 11.74 -5.06
N LYS A 54 6.62 12.59 -6.08
CA LYS A 54 7.22 13.93 -5.89
C LYS A 54 6.33 14.93 -5.16
N ASP A 55 5.02 14.73 -5.21
CA ASP A 55 4.06 15.72 -4.71
C ASP A 55 3.54 15.41 -3.30
N ILE A 56 3.54 14.13 -2.88
CA ILE A 56 2.73 13.66 -1.74
C ILE A 56 3.18 14.19 -0.37
N VAL A 57 4.47 14.35 -0.13
CA VAL A 57 5.01 14.81 1.17
C VAL A 57 5.87 16.06 1.04
N LYS A 58 5.67 16.86 -0.01
CA LYS A 58 6.45 18.09 -0.24
C LYS A 58 6.66 18.92 1.03
N PRO A 59 7.84 19.56 1.15
CA PRO A 59 8.94 19.65 0.16
C PRO A 59 9.86 18.40 0.13
N GLU A 60 9.74 17.49 1.08
CA GLU A 60 10.50 16.24 1.12
C GLU A 60 9.98 15.22 0.10
N LEU A 61 10.67 14.09 0.00
CA LEU A 61 10.25 12.90 -0.75
C LEU A 61 9.95 11.76 0.24
N PRO A 62 9.06 10.83 -0.07
CA PRO A 62 8.80 9.68 0.79
C PRO A 62 10.05 8.82 0.96
N ASP A 63 10.39 8.43 2.20
CA ASP A 63 11.54 7.56 2.47
C ASP A 63 11.25 6.10 2.13
N VAL A 64 9.98 5.69 2.34
CA VAL A 64 9.48 4.34 2.08
C VAL A 64 8.13 4.42 1.37
N ILE A 65 7.96 3.63 0.30
CA ILE A 65 6.76 3.62 -0.53
C ILE A 65 6.31 2.17 -0.72
N GLY A 66 5.14 1.81 -0.19
CA GLY A 66 4.45 0.57 -0.53
C GLY A 66 3.60 0.76 -1.77
N LEU A 67 3.62 -0.20 -2.65
CA LEU A 67 2.79 -0.23 -3.86
C LEU A 67 1.98 -1.52 -3.89
N ALA A 68 0.79 -1.46 -4.47
CA ALA A 68 -0.01 -2.63 -4.83
C ALA A 68 -0.40 -2.58 -6.31
N GLU A 69 -0.75 -3.75 -6.83
CA GLU A 69 -1.07 -3.98 -8.23
C GLU A 69 0.11 -3.73 -9.17
N ILE A 70 1.28 -4.17 -8.73
CA ILE A 70 2.50 -4.24 -9.53
C ILE A 70 2.63 -5.65 -10.09
N GLU A 71 2.83 -5.77 -11.38
CA GLU A 71 2.94 -7.08 -12.02
C GLU A 71 4.27 -7.76 -11.69
N ASN A 72 5.40 -7.12 -12.02
CA ASN A 72 6.68 -7.80 -12.02
C ASN A 72 7.87 -6.86 -11.78
N LYS A 73 9.05 -7.46 -11.78
CA LYS A 73 10.32 -6.73 -11.63
C LYS A 73 10.60 -5.75 -12.78
N SER A 74 10.13 -6.01 -14.00
CA SER A 74 10.32 -5.13 -15.16
C SER A 74 9.60 -3.80 -14.96
N VAL A 75 8.35 -3.85 -14.47
CA VAL A 75 7.57 -2.67 -14.07
C VAL A 75 8.32 -1.86 -13.00
N MET A 76 8.83 -2.55 -11.96
CA MET A 76 9.59 -1.88 -10.90
C MET A 76 10.88 -1.23 -11.40
N MET A 77 11.59 -1.86 -12.32
CA MET A 77 12.80 -1.28 -12.93
C MET A 77 12.46 0.00 -13.71
N SER A 78 11.40 -0.01 -14.50
CA SER A 78 10.94 1.17 -15.25
C SER A 78 10.57 2.34 -14.32
N ILE A 79 9.88 2.06 -13.22
CA ILE A 79 9.56 3.07 -12.18
C ILE A 79 10.84 3.65 -11.58
N ILE A 80 11.79 2.80 -11.16
CA ILE A 80 13.05 3.26 -10.56
C ILE A 80 13.89 4.08 -11.53
N ASP A 81 13.91 3.71 -12.80
CA ASP A 81 14.67 4.43 -13.81
C ASP A 81 14.06 5.82 -14.08
N ASP A 82 12.75 5.94 -14.11
CA ASP A 82 12.09 7.25 -14.22
C ASP A 82 12.30 8.10 -12.94
N LEU A 83 12.25 7.50 -11.75
CA LEU A 83 12.60 8.20 -10.50
C LEU A 83 14.02 8.75 -10.55
N ARG A 84 15.00 7.96 -11.01
CA ARG A 84 16.40 8.38 -11.16
C ARG A 84 16.58 9.52 -12.16
N GLN A 85 15.90 9.46 -13.31
CA GLN A 85 15.89 10.53 -14.31
C GLN A 85 15.31 11.82 -13.75
N ASN A 86 14.38 11.72 -12.82
CA ASN A 86 13.77 12.83 -12.10
C ASN A 86 14.53 13.28 -10.84
N GLY A 87 15.80 12.86 -10.68
CA GLY A 87 16.70 13.32 -9.62
C GLY A 87 16.66 12.48 -8.33
N MET A 88 15.80 11.46 -8.26
CA MET A 88 15.67 10.57 -7.10
C MET A 88 16.63 9.37 -7.21
N LYS A 89 17.94 9.63 -7.21
CA LYS A 89 19.00 8.66 -7.55
C LYS A 89 19.21 7.56 -6.51
N HIS A 90 18.77 7.78 -5.28
CA HIS A 90 19.06 6.89 -4.16
C HIS A 90 17.94 5.87 -3.89
N TYR A 91 16.91 5.83 -4.73
CA TYR A 91 15.83 4.87 -4.57
C TYR A 91 16.19 3.49 -5.12
N SER A 92 15.69 2.49 -4.43
CA SER A 92 15.75 1.08 -4.80
C SER A 92 14.43 0.41 -4.45
N PHE A 93 14.25 -0.86 -4.81
CA PHE A 93 13.00 -1.57 -4.55
C PHE A 93 13.21 -3.00 -4.06
N ILE A 94 12.15 -3.56 -3.48
CA ILE A 94 11.98 -4.97 -3.15
C ILE A 94 10.65 -5.43 -3.78
N HIS A 95 10.71 -6.53 -4.50
CA HIS A 95 9.55 -7.17 -5.12
C HIS A 95 9.79 -8.68 -5.14
N TYR A 96 8.73 -9.44 -4.89
CA TYR A 96 8.68 -10.89 -5.02
C TYR A 96 7.43 -11.25 -5.81
N ASP A 97 7.57 -12.11 -6.80
CA ASP A 97 6.44 -12.66 -7.52
C ASP A 97 5.62 -13.52 -6.57
N SER A 98 4.30 -13.30 -6.51
CA SER A 98 3.35 -14.08 -5.74
C SER A 98 2.58 -15.04 -6.64
N PRO A 99 1.86 -16.01 -6.07
CA PRO A 99 1.08 -16.94 -6.88
C PRO A 99 -0.28 -16.41 -7.34
N ASP A 100 -0.57 -15.11 -7.25
CA ASP A 100 -1.82 -14.52 -7.75
C ASP A 100 -1.98 -14.82 -9.25
N GLU A 101 -3.13 -15.34 -9.66
CA GLU A 101 -3.36 -15.78 -11.04
C GLU A 101 -3.34 -14.63 -12.04
N ARG A 102 -3.55 -13.39 -11.60
CA ARG A 102 -3.49 -12.21 -12.44
C ARG A 102 -2.08 -11.62 -12.54
N GLY A 103 -1.09 -12.22 -11.83
CA GLY A 103 0.25 -11.65 -11.75
C GLY A 103 0.29 -10.28 -11.09
N SER A 104 -0.53 -10.06 -10.06
CA SER A 104 -0.65 -8.76 -9.40
C SER A 104 -0.07 -8.82 -7.98
N ASP A 105 1.00 -8.08 -7.72
CA ASP A 105 1.81 -8.17 -6.51
C ASP A 105 1.83 -6.89 -5.70
N VAL A 106 2.51 -6.96 -4.55
CA VAL A 106 2.91 -5.80 -3.75
C VAL A 106 4.42 -5.57 -3.86
N ALA A 107 4.83 -4.31 -3.76
CA ALA A 107 6.24 -3.93 -3.81
C ALA A 107 6.58 -2.85 -2.79
N LEU A 108 7.85 -2.71 -2.47
CA LEU A 108 8.39 -1.62 -1.66
C LEU A 108 9.46 -0.86 -2.44
N ILE A 109 9.34 0.47 -2.50
CA ILE A 109 10.42 1.38 -2.91
C ILE A 109 10.97 2.06 -1.66
N TYR A 110 12.28 2.26 -1.58
CA TYR A 110 12.90 2.90 -0.42
C TYR A 110 14.11 3.74 -0.82
N ASN A 111 14.31 4.83 -0.08
CA ASN A 111 15.49 5.67 -0.19
C ASN A 111 16.66 5.05 0.61
N LYS A 112 17.69 4.56 -0.09
CA LYS A 112 18.87 3.93 0.53
C LYS A 112 19.66 4.86 1.46
N GLU A 113 19.50 6.17 1.32
CA GLU A 113 20.12 7.12 2.23
C GLU A 113 19.34 7.32 3.53
N ALA A 114 18.06 6.96 3.58
CA ALA A 114 17.20 7.11 4.74
C ALA A 114 16.93 5.78 5.46
N PHE A 115 16.92 4.67 4.71
CA PHE A 115 16.50 3.37 5.20
C PHE A 115 17.41 2.25 4.66
N THR A 116 18.00 1.48 5.58
CA THR A 116 18.86 0.33 5.27
C THR A 116 18.07 -0.95 5.47
N ILE A 117 17.96 -1.79 4.42
CA ILE A 117 17.28 -3.08 4.51
C ILE A 117 18.14 -4.07 5.27
N LEU A 118 17.61 -4.67 6.33
CA LEU A 118 18.24 -5.72 7.14
C LEU A 118 17.77 -7.11 6.73
N ASN A 119 16.49 -7.25 6.36
CA ASN A 119 15.89 -8.50 5.88
C ASN A 119 14.63 -8.22 5.07
N SER A 120 14.30 -9.08 4.13
CA SER A 120 13.01 -9.09 3.42
C SER A 120 12.62 -10.48 3.00
N ALA A 121 11.31 -10.77 3.02
CA ALA A 121 10.76 -12.05 2.57
C ALA A 121 9.27 -11.90 2.18
N PRO A 122 8.75 -12.71 1.26
CA PRO A 122 7.32 -12.90 1.10
C PRO A 122 6.79 -13.77 2.25
N ILE A 123 5.67 -13.37 2.83
CA ILE A 123 4.87 -14.22 3.73
C ILE A 123 3.82 -14.89 2.87
N LEU A 124 3.97 -16.20 2.73
CA LEU A 124 3.17 -16.99 1.81
C LEU A 124 1.73 -17.15 2.32
N VAL A 125 0.75 -16.64 1.57
CA VAL A 125 -0.67 -16.80 1.88
C VAL A 125 -1.23 -18.00 1.10
N ARG A 126 -1.63 -19.05 1.82
CA ARG A 126 -2.18 -20.29 1.27
C ARG A 126 -3.61 -20.48 1.75
N LEU A 127 -4.59 -20.07 0.94
CA LEU A 127 -6.01 -20.19 1.29
C LEU A 127 -6.42 -21.67 1.45
N PRO A 128 -6.96 -22.09 2.60
CA PRO A 128 -7.28 -23.49 2.85
C PRO A 128 -8.47 -23.95 2.00
N GLY A 129 -8.31 -25.11 1.34
CA GLY A 129 -9.39 -25.77 0.58
C GLY A 129 -9.82 -25.05 -0.69
N ILE A 130 -9.01 -24.10 -1.18
CA ILE A 130 -9.26 -23.34 -2.40
C ILE A 130 -8.02 -23.47 -3.28
N GLU A 131 -8.20 -23.91 -4.54
CA GLU A 131 -7.11 -23.91 -5.53
C GLU A 131 -6.70 -22.49 -5.92
N ASP A 132 -7.58 -21.54 -5.67
CA ASP A 132 -7.42 -20.14 -5.96
C ASP A 132 -6.27 -19.52 -5.13
N ARG A 133 -5.42 -18.80 -5.81
CA ARG A 133 -4.20 -18.22 -5.28
C ARG A 133 -4.40 -16.74 -5.04
N THR A 134 -3.73 -16.21 -4.04
CA THR A 134 -3.76 -14.78 -3.72
C THR A 134 -2.35 -14.25 -3.51
N ARG A 135 -2.24 -12.94 -3.43
CA ARG A 135 -0.96 -12.26 -3.21
C ARG A 135 -0.38 -12.62 -1.87
N ASP A 136 0.92 -12.76 -1.85
CA ASP A 136 1.69 -12.86 -0.63
C ASP A 136 1.80 -11.48 0.06
N ILE A 137 2.08 -11.48 1.35
CA ILE A 137 2.35 -10.24 2.09
C ILE A 137 3.86 -9.99 2.03
N LEU A 138 4.28 -8.79 1.66
CA LEU A 138 5.70 -8.42 1.68
C LEU A 138 6.10 -7.98 3.09
N TYR A 139 7.01 -8.71 3.70
CA TYR A 139 7.68 -8.32 4.94
C TYR A 139 9.05 -7.73 4.65
N VAL A 140 9.35 -6.62 5.31
CA VAL A 140 10.67 -5.98 5.25
C VAL A 140 11.06 -5.50 6.65
N LYS A 141 12.26 -5.85 7.08
CA LYS A 141 12.91 -5.29 8.27
C LYS A 141 14.00 -4.35 7.82
N GLY A 142 13.99 -3.12 8.31
CA GLY A 142 15.01 -2.15 7.99
C GLY A 142 15.30 -1.21 9.14
N GLU A 143 16.36 -0.43 8.98
CA GLU A 143 16.86 0.50 9.97
C GLU A 143 16.93 1.91 9.39
N THR A 144 16.44 2.88 10.14
CA THR A 144 16.54 4.30 9.81
C THR A 144 17.93 4.84 10.08
N LYS A 145 18.27 6.01 9.56
CA LYS A 145 19.56 6.69 9.86
C LYS A 145 19.79 6.97 11.33
N THR A 146 18.74 7.04 12.13
CA THR A 146 18.86 7.27 13.59
C THR A 146 18.99 5.96 14.39
N GLY A 147 19.05 4.81 13.71
CA GLY A 147 19.21 3.49 14.33
C GLY A 147 17.88 2.86 14.79
N GLU A 148 16.73 3.45 14.44
CA GLU A 148 15.44 2.82 14.74
C GLU A 148 15.13 1.71 13.75
N VAL A 149 14.95 0.51 14.27
CA VAL A 149 14.52 -0.65 13.47
C VAL A 149 13.00 -0.62 13.30
N ILE A 150 12.55 -0.79 12.06
CA ILE A 150 11.13 -0.83 11.70
C ILE A 150 10.84 -2.12 10.94
N HIS A 151 9.77 -2.80 11.34
CA HIS A 151 9.19 -3.94 10.65
C HIS A 151 8.03 -3.45 9.79
N LEU A 152 8.16 -3.62 8.49
CA LEU A 152 7.18 -3.19 7.49
C LEU A 152 6.44 -4.39 6.93
N PHE A 153 5.14 -4.25 6.77
CA PHE A 153 4.29 -5.18 6.03
C PHE A 153 3.56 -4.41 4.94
N VAL A 154 3.72 -4.83 3.69
CA VAL A 154 2.94 -4.31 2.57
C VAL A 154 1.97 -5.40 2.14
N THR A 155 0.68 -5.08 2.06
CA THR A 155 -0.38 -6.05 1.80
C THR A 155 -1.39 -5.56 0.78
N HIS A 156 -2.01 -6.50 0.07
CA HIS A 156 -3.16 -6.25 -0.78
C HIS A 156 -4.14 -7.43 -0.60
N PHE A 157 -5.20 -7.20 0.16
CA PHE A 157 -6.20 -8.22 0.49
C PHE A 157 -7.07 -8.57 -0.72
N PRO A 158 -7.70 -9.76 -0.74
CA PRO A 158 -8.63 -10.17 -1.78
C PRO A 158 -9.78 -9.17 -1.97
N SER A 159 -10.05 -8.80 -3.23
CA SER A 159 -11.08 -7.83 -3.57
C SER A 159 -12.50 -8.33 -3.28
N ARG A 160 -13.48 -7.41 -3.24
CA ARG A 160 -14.91 -7.72 -3.04
C ARG A 160 -15.63 -8.22 -4.31
N GLY A 161 -14.94 -8.30 -5.45
CA GLY A 161 -15.54 -8.54 -6.77
C GLY A 161 -16.31 -9.84 -6.96
N GLU A 162 -16.02 -10.88 -6.15
CA GLU A 162 -16.72 -12.17 -6.20
C GLU A 162 -17.95 -12.25 -5.25
N GLY A 163 -18.41 -11.13 -4.74
CA GLY A 163 -19.45 -11.03 -3.72
C GLY A 163 -18.87 -10.96 -2.31
N THR A 164 -19.51 -10.14 -1.48
CA THR A 164 -18.99 -9.73 -0.17
C THR A 164 -18.74 -10.92 0.76
N GLU A 165 -19.69 -11.85 0.87
CA GLU A 165 -19.60 -12.99 1.80
C GLU A 165 -18.49 -14.00 1.44
N ARG A 166 -18.32 -14.31 0.13
CA ARG A 166 -17.29 -15.26 -0.31
C ARG A 166 -15.89 -14.68 -0.16
N SER A 167 -15.73 -13.45 -0.54
CA SER A 167 -14.44 -12.74 -0.45
C SER A 167 -14.07 -12.37 0.98
N GLU A 168 -15.05 -12.14 1.88
CA GLU A 168 -14.84 -11.83 3.29
C GLU A 168 -14.03 -12.92 4.01
N ARG A 169 -14.36 -14.22 3.81
CA ARG A 169 -13.61 -15.34 4.40
C ARG A 169 -12.14 -15.34 3.98
N ARG A 170 -11.86 -14.99 2.74
CA ARG A 170 -10.48 -14.86 2.23
C ARG A 170 -9.75 -13.72 2.92
N ARG A 171 -10.40 -12.54 3.08
CA ARG A 171 -9.82 -11.41 3.81
C ARG A 171 -9.59 -11.73 5.28
N TYR A 172 -10.49 -12.46 5.94
CA TYR A 172 -10.28 -12.94 7.31
C TYR A 172 -9.04 -13.83 7.42
N PHE A 173 -8.86 -14.73 6.46
CA PHE A 173 -7.68 -15.59 6.43
C PHE A 173 -6.40 -14.75 6.31
N VAL A 174 -6.31 -13.85 5.33
CA VAL A 174 -5.13 -12.98 5.14
C VAL A 174 -4.88 -12.11 6.37
N ALA A 175 -5.94 -11.55 6.97
CA ALA A 175 -5.84 -10.78 8.21
C ALA A 175 -5.30 -11.62 9.38
N SER A 176 -5.71 -12.89 9.48
CA SER A 176 -5.23 -13.82 10.49
C SER A 176 -3.74 -14.16 10.31
N GLU A 177 -3.30 -14.43 9.07
CA GLU A 177 -1.90 -14.68 8.75
C GLU A 177 -1.03 -13.46 9.06
N LEU A 178 -1.47 -12.28 8.64
CA LEU A 178 -0.78 -11.02 8.95
C LEU A 178 -0.67 -10.81 10.46
N ARG A 179 -1.77 -11.00 11.19
CA ARG A 179 -1.79 -10.91 12.65
C ARG A 179 -0.81 -11.90 13.29
N HIS A 180 -0.79 -13.13 12.81
CA HIS A 180 0.11 -14.16 13.33
C HIS A 180 1.58 -13.74 13.21
N GLU A 181 2.00 -13.26 12.05
CA GLU A 181 3.37 -12.80 11.82
C GLU A 181 3.73 -11.57 12.67
N VAL A 182 2.82 -10.61 12.78
CA VAL A 182 2.99 -9.45 13.66
C VAL A 182 3.14 -9.87 15.12
N TYR A 183 2.31 -10.80 15.61
CA TYR A 183 2.36 -11.24 17.01
C TYR A 183 3.60 -12.08 17.31
N LYS A 184 4.18 -12.82 16.38
CA LYS A 184 5.51 -13.44 16.57
C LYS A 184 6.53 -12.39 16.97
N ILE A 185 6.61 -11.28 16.22
CA ILE A 185 7.56 -10.19 16.46
C ILE A 185 7.29 -9.51 17.81
N LEU A 186 6.03 -9.16 18.09
CA LEU A 186 5.65 -8.46 19.32
C LEU A 186 5.78 -9.34 20.57
N SER A 187 5.58 -10.66 20.45
CA SER A 187 5.72 -11.60 21.58
C SER A 187 7.19 -11.78 21.99
N GLU A 188 8.13 -11.71 21.04
CA GLU A 188 9.55 -11.73 21.33
C GLU A 188 10.01 -10.41 21.97
N ASN A 189 9.51 -9.27 21.48
CA ASN A 189 9.83 -7.97 22.04
C ASN A 189 8.66 -6.99 21.81
N PRO A 190 7.93 -6.58 22.87
CA PRO A 190 6.84 -5.62 22.79
C PRO A 190 7.22 -4.22 22.29
N SER A 191 8.52 -3.90 22.33
CA SER A 191 9.05 -2.60 21.94
C SER A 191 9.49 -2.54 20.48
N GLN A 192 8.83 -3.29 19.60
CA GLN A 192 9.11 -3.25 18.15
C GLN A 192 8.26 -2.21 17.45
N ASN A 193 8.91 -1.47 16.54
CA ASN A 193 8.21 -0.55 15.63
C ASN A 193 7.65 -1.34 14.46
N ILE A 194 6.33 -1.45 14.36
CA ILE A 194 5.65 -2.15 13.27
C ILE A 194 4.81 -1.14 12.50
N VAL A 195 4.95 -1.17 11.17
CA VAL A 195 4.10 -0.45 10.22
C VAL A 195 3.51 -1.44 9.25
N ILE A 196 2.20 -1.49 9.16
CA ILE A 196 1.45 -2.23 8.15
C ILE A 196 0.81 -1.19 7.25
N MET A 197 1.01 -1.32 5.95
CA MET A 197 0.39 -0.47 4.94
C MET A 197 -0.14 -1.31 3.79
N GLY A 198 -1.28 -0.95 3.26
CA GLY A 198 -1.86 -1.74 2.18
C GLY A 198 -3.26 -1.33 1.80
N ASP A 199 -3.72 -1.96 0.71
CA ASP A 199 -5.11 -2.03 0.33
C ASP A 199 -5.74 -3.27 0.99
N PHE A 200 -6.56 -3.05 1.99
CA PHE A 200 -7.21 -4.12 2.73
C PHE A 200 -8.54 -4.57 2.08
N ASN A 201 -9.00 -3.87 1.05
CA ASN A 201 -10.31 -4.11 0.44
C ASN A 201 -11.47 -4.18 1.45
N ASP A 202 -11.21 -3.72 2.67
CA ASP A 202 -12.14 -3.57 3.78
C ASP A 202 -11.87 -2.22 4.50
N THR A 203 -12.94 -1.67 5.07
CA THR A 203 -12.84 -0.43 5.85
C THR A 203 -12.35 -0.71 7.28
N PRO A 204 -11.93 0.31 8.04
CA PRO A 204 -11.52 0.12 9.44
C PRO A 204 -12.59 -0.50 10.35
N ASP A 205 -13.86 -0.44 9.97
CA ASP A 205 -14.98 -1.02 10.75
C ASP A 205 -15.34 -2.44 10.33
N ASP A 206 -14.79 -2.96 9.23
CA ASP A 206 -15.00 -4.34 8.80
C ASP A 206 -14.26 -5.32 9.73
N ASN A 207 -14.86 -6.48 9.94
CA ASN A 207 -14.37 -7.47 10.91
C ASN A 207 -12.94 -7.96 10.64
N SER A 208 -12.51 -8.02 9.38
CA SER A 208 -11.13 -8.41 9.03
C SER A 208 -10.09 -7.49 9.68
N ILE A 209 -10.41 -6.21 9.81
CA ILE A 209 -9.53 -5.18 10.36
C ILE A 209 -9.74 -5.03 11.87
N ASP A 210 -11.00 -4.84 12.30
CA ASP A 210 -11.34 -4.57 13.69
C ASP A 210 -11.13 -5.78 14.61
N GLU A 211 -11.69 -6.94 14.22
CA GLU A 211 -11.71 -8.13 15.06
C GLU A 211 -10.55 -9.09 14.73
N VAL A 212 -10.36 -9.44 13.46
CA VAL A 212 -9.40 -10.46 13.07
C VAL A 212 -7.97 -9.93 13.16
N LEU A 213 -7.64 -8.83 12.49
CA LEU A 213 -6.34 -8.17 12.64
C LEU A 213 -6.20 -7.52 14.02
N GLY A 214 -7.30 -7.00 14.56
CA GLY A 214 -7.37 -6.38 15.88
C GLY A 214 -6.79 -4.98 15.93
N ALA A 215 -6.90 -4.22 14.84
CA ALA A 215 -6.44 -2.84 14.74
C ALA A 215 -7.39 -1.90 15.50
N LYS A 216 -6.91 -1.34 16.60
CA LYS A 216 -7.70 -0.43 17.46
C LYS A 216 -7.94 0.91 16.78
N LYS A 217 -9.08 1.49 17.08
CA LYS A 217 -9.60 2.75 16.51
C LYS A 217 -9.48 3.94 17.46
N LYS A 218 -9.30 3.68 18.77
CA LYS A 218 -9.25 4.68 19.83
C LYS A 218 -7.83 4.81 20.38
N PHE A 219 -7.43 6.04 20.67
CA PHE A 219 -6.08 6.41 21.10
C PHE A 219 -6.05 6.95 22.54
N ASP A 220 -7.13 6.79 23.30
CA ASP A 220 -7.25 7.22 24.70
C ASP A 220 -6.43 6.37 25.67
N LYS A 221 -6.22 5.09 25.35
CA LYS A 221 -5.39 4.16 26.10
C LYS A 221 -4.57 3.30 25.16
N ILE A 222 -3.29 3.65 25.01
CA ILE A 222 -2.36 2.91 24.13
C ILE A 222 -1.73 1.74 24.90
N GLU A 223 -1.74 0.57 24.27
CA GLU A 223 -1.10 -0.66 24.75
C GLU A 223 -0.01 -1.08 23.75
N PRO A 224 1.25 -1.30 24.19
CA PRO A 224 2.38 -1.57 23.29
C PRO A 224 2.15 -2.77 22.34
N LEU A 225 1.50 -3.83 22.85
CA LEU A 225 1.23 -5.08 22.12
C LEU A 225 0.02 -5.03 21.16
N LYS A 226 -0.64 -3.89 21.06
CA LYS A 226 -1.82 -3.72 20.18
C LYS A 226 -1.45 -2.97 18.92
N LEU A 227 -2.26 -3.18 17.90
CA LEU A 227 -2.21 -2.45 16.65
C LEU A 227 -3.22 -1.29 16.66
N TYR A 228 -2.90 -0.20 15.98
CA TYR A 228 -3.71 1.01 15.91
C TYR A 228 -3.81 1.52 14.48
N ASN A 229 -5.03 1.79 14.03
CA ASN A 229 -5.30 2.31 12.68
C ASN A 229 -5.20 3.84 12.67
N LEU A 230 -4.14 4.38 12.10
CA LEU A 230 -3.87 5.82 12.10
C LEU A 230 -4.87 6.63 11.25
N LEU A 231 -5.49 6.01 10.26
CA LEU A 231 -6.44 6.68 9.37
C LEU A 231 -7.89 6.60 9.86
N TYR A 232 -8.17 5.93 10.99
CA TYR A 232 -9.54 5.86 11.52
C TYR A 232 -10.18 7.24 11.75
N PRO A 233 -9.48 8.27 12.26
CA PRO A 233 -10.06 9.62 12.37
C PRO A 233 -10.44 10.25 11.02
N ARG A 234 -9.74 9.90 9.94
CA ARG A 234 -10.07 10.33 8.56
C ARG A 234 -11.33 9.62 8.06
N TYR A 235 -11.40 8.30 8.29
CA TYR A 235 -12.58 7.50 7.97
C TYR A 235 -13.84 8.01 8.67
N GLN A 236 -13.79 8.35 9.96
CA GLN A 236 -14.92 8.94 10.70
C GLN A 236 -15.40 10.28 10.10
N ASN A 237 -14.53 11.01 9.43
CA ASN A 237 -14.85 12.26 8.73
C ASN A 237 -15.31 12.03 7.27
N GLY A 238 -15.60 10.78 6.86
CA GLY A 238 -16.07 10.44 5.52
C GLY A 238 -15.00 10.50 4.44
N ILE A 239 -13.71 10.50 4.82
CA ILE A 239 -12.59 10.47 3.87
C ILE A 239 -12.33 9.00 3.49
N GLY A 240 -12.17 8.75 2.21
CA GLY A 240 -11.86 7.45 1.65
C GLY A 240 -10.76 7.53 0.60
N THR A 241 -10.27 6.36 0.19
CA THR A 241 -9.22 6.22 -0.83
C THR A 241 -9.76 5.71 -2.15
N THR A 242 -10.87 4.99 -2.15
CA THR A 242 -11.56 4.53 -3.37
C THR A 242 -13.04 4.88 -3.34
N TYR A 243 -13.71 4.83 -4.49
CA TYR A 243 -15.11 5.23 -4.63
C TYR A 243 -15.92 4.17 -5.37
N HIS A 244 -16.91 3.60 -4.70
CA HIS A 244 -17.95 2.76 -5.31
C HIS A 244 -19.29 3.51 -5.31
N GLU A 245 -20.22 3.22 -4.43
CA GLU A 245 -21.44 4.01 -4.23
C GLU A 245 -21.21 5.22 -3.29
N GLY A 246 -20.06 5.27 -2.64
CA GLY A 246 -19.54 6.29 -1.72
C GLY A 246 -18.03 6.13 -1.56
N TRP A 247 -17.42 7.03 -0.81
CA TRP A 247 -16.03 6.93 -0.45
C TRP A 247 -15.80 5.80 0.56
N LEU A 248 -14.83 4.93 0.28
CA LEU A 248 -14.41 3.82 1.14
C LEU A 248 -12.91 3.98 1.47
N LEU A 249 -12.54 3.79 2.72
CA LEU A 249 -11.14 3.83 3.17
C LEU A 249 -10.59 2.40 3.17
N PHE A 250 -10.08 1.92 2.03
CA PHE A 250 -9.50 0.59 1.88
C PHE A 250 -7.99 0.59 2.10
N ASP A 251 -7.32 1.68 1.73
CA ASP A 251 -5.89 1.85 1.95
C ASP A 251 -5.66 2.42 3.35
N GLN A 252 -4.83 1.73 4.16
CA GLN A 252 -4.71 2.07 5.57
C GLN A 252 -3.26 1.98 6.04
N PHE A 253 -2.93 2.80 7.06
CA PHE A 253 -1.74 2.64 7.90
C PHE A 253 -2.13 2.13 9.28
N ILE A 254 -1.54 1.00 9.67
CA ILE A 254 -1.74 0.39 10.98
C ILE A 254 -0.37 0.24 11.64
N VAL A 255 -0.23 0.69 12.89
CA VAL A 255 1.05 0.70 13.59
C VAL A 255 0.98 -0.03 14.92
N SER A 256 2.12 -0.50 15.44
CA SER A 256 2.19 -1.02 16.82
C SER A 256 1.98 0.10 17.84
N GLY A 257 1.37 -0.23 18.98
CA GLY A 257 1.19 0.72 20.06
C GLY A 257 2.51 1.24 20.63
N HIS A 258 3.60 0.48 20.50
CA HIS A 258 4.92 0.96 20.85
C HIS A 258 5.32 2.22 20.09
N MET A 259 5.04 2.30 18.78
CA MET A 259 5.34 3.50 17.98
C MET A 259 4.62 4.75 18.48
N LEU A 260 3.43 4.59 19.05
CA LEU A 260 2.64 5.69 19.62
C LEU A 260 3.11 6.12 21.02
N LEU A 261 3.86 5.27 21.71
CA LEU A 261 4.37 5.49 23.07
C LEU A 261 5.87 5.81 23.13
N SER A 262 6.58 5.58 22.04
CA SER A 262 8.04 5.69 21.99
C SER A 262 8.53 7.13 22.19
N GLU A 263 9.50 7.32 23.06
CA GLU A 263 10.19 8.61 23.21
C GLU A 263 11.20 8.89 22.09
N LYS A 264 11.60 7.86 21.35
CA LYS A 264 12.58 7.96 20.25
C LYS A 264 11.99 8.36 18.92
N LEU A 265 10.69 8.15 18.75
CA LEU A 265 9.96 8.58 17.57
C LEU A 265 8.60 9.18 17.98
N ASN A 266 8.13 10.14 17.20
CA ASN A 266 6.83 10.74 17.37
C ASN A 266 5.94 10.29 16.21
N CYS A 267 4.98 9.39 16.52
CA CYS A 267 4.02 8.84 15.59
C CYS A 267 2.60 9.15 16.11
N LEU A 268 1.84 9.95 15.38
CA LEU A 268 0.51 10.38 15.80
C LEU A 268 -0.48 10.26 14.64
N PRO A 269 -1.78 9.99 14.92
CA PRO A 269 -2.79 9.86 13.87
C PRO A 269 -2.94 11.11 12.98
N GLU A 270 -2.70 12.32 13.52
CA GLU A 270 -2.76 13.58 12.77
C GLU A 270 -1.67 13.70 11.70
N TYR A 271 -0.63 12.87 11.76
CA TYR A 271 0.45 12.84 10.76
C TYR A 271 0.19 11.87 9.61
N ALA A 272 -0.97 11.18 9.64
CA ALA A 272 -1.42 10.30 8.56
C ALA A 272 -2.63 10.91 7.84
N ASP A 273 -2.61 10.86 6.50
CA ASP A 273 -3.72 11.41 5.70
C ASP A 273 -3.84 10.74 4.33
N VAL A 274 -4.94 11.04 3.64
CA VAL A 274 -5.18 10.70 2.24
C VAL A 274 -4.75 11.87 1.37
N PHE A 275 -3.91 11.62 0.38
CA PHE A 275 -3.44 12.63 -0.55
C PHE A 275 -4.42 12.75 -1.74
N ASN A 276 -5.18 13.83 -1.79
CA ASN A 276 -6.26 14.04 -2.73
C ASN A 276 -6.19 15.37 -3.54
N PRO A 277 -5.06 15.70 -4.17
CA PRO A 277 -4.97 16.90 -4.99
C PRO A 277 -5.91 16.80 -6.20
N LYS A 278 -6.32 17.94 -6.73
CA LYS A 278 -7.30 18.03 -7.84
C LYS A 278 -6.99 17.14 -9.04
N TYR A 279 -5.71 16.93 -9.36
CA TYR A 279 -5.32 16.12 -10.53
C TYR A 279 -5.54 14.62 -10.33
N LEU A 280 -5.64 14.15 -9.08
CA LEU A 280 -6.01 12.77 -8.75
C LEU A 280 -7.52 12.54 -8.73
N LEU A 281 -8.31 13.59 -8.97
CA LEU A 281 -9.77 13.53 -8.95
C LEU A 281 -10.35 13.75 -10.34
N HIS A 282 -11.37 12.98 -10.64
CA HIS A 282 -12.30 13.18 -11.74
C HIS A 282 -13.68 13.50 -11.17
N TYR A 283 -14.41 14.40 -11.81
CA TYR A 283 -15.76 14.78 -11.39
C TYR A 283 -16.78 14.17 -12.34
N ASP A 284 -17.73 13.39 -11.80
CA ASP A 284 -18.80 12.80 -12.58
C ASP A 284 -19.85 13.84 -13.03
N SER A 285 -20.87 13.42 -13.80
CA SER A 285 -21.94 14.30 -14.31
C SER A 285 -22.72 15.03 -13.21
N ASN A 286 -22.68 14.54 -11.98
CA ASN A 286 -23.31 15.15 -10.81
C ASN A 286 -22.32 16.00 -9.99
N ASN A 287 -21.16 16.30 -10.55
CA ASN A 287 -20.06 17.04 -9.89
C ASN A 287 -19.55 16.36 -8.59
N ARG A 288 -19.61 15.03 -8.51
CA ARG A 288 -19.08 14.27 -7.38
C ARG A 288 -17.64 13.86 -7.69
N PRO A 289 -16.68 14.17 -6.78
CA PRO A 289 -15.30 13.77 -6.96
C PRO A 289 -15.15 12.25 -6.79
N LYS A 290 -14.35 11.65 -7.66
CA LYS A 290 -13.95 10.24 -7.66
C LYS A 290 -12.47 10.16 -8.02
N PRO A 291 -11.74 9.08 -7.69
CA PRO A 291 -10.39 8.91 -8.17
C PRO A 291 -10.32 8.97 -9.71
N ASN A 292 -9.30 9.62 -10.23
CA ASN A 292 -9.04 9.74 -11.66
C ASN A 292 -8.30 8.49 -12.16
N ARG A 293 -9.06 7.43 -12.39
CA ARG A 293 -8.58 6.08 -12.73
C ARG A 293 -8.01 5.95 -14.13
N THR A 294 -7.18 4.93 -14.34
CA THR A 294 -6.57 4.63 -15.63
C THR A 294 -7.59 4.16 -16.67
N TYR A 295 -8.55 3.33 -16.23
CA TYR A 295 -9.63 2.81 -17.07
C TYR A 295 -11.01 3.05 -16.46
N SER A 296 -11.97 3.43 -17.31
CA SER A 296 -13.39 3.51 -16.97
C SER A 296 -14.21 3.05 -18.18
N GLY A 297 -14.28 1.71 -18.40
CA GLY A 297 -14.81 1.11 -19.63
C GLY A 297 -13.88 1.27 -20.84
N LYS A 298 -13.10 2.34 -20.88
CA LYS A 298 -12.06 2.63 -21.87
C LYS A 298 -10.85 3.26 -21.18
N TYR A 299 -9.75 3.36 -21.89
CA TYR A 299 -8.57 4.10 -21.41
C TYR A 299 -8.91 5.59 -21.24
N THR A 300 -8.73 6.09 -20.03
CA THR A 300 -8.93 7.50 -19.67
C THR A 300 -7.60 8.22 -19.43
N GLY A 301 -6.54 7.45 -19.27
CA GLY A 301 -5.21 7.97 -18.98
C GLY A 301 -5.12 8.68 -17.62
N GLY A 302 -5.93 8.26 -16.64
CA GLY A 302 -5.87 8.77 -15.26
C GLY A 302 -4.67 8.21 -14.49
N TYR A 303 -4.77 8.22 -13.16
CA TYR A 303 -3.71 7.81 -12.24
C TYR A 303 -3.97 6.42 -11.64
N SER A 304 -5.08 6.29 -10.89
CA SER A 304 -5.54 5.07 -10.25
C SER A 304 -6.99 5.24 -9.80
N ASP A 305 -7.70 4.14 -9.55
CA ASP A 305 -9.00 4.10 -8.88
C ASP A 305 -8.90 4.19 -7.36
N HIS A 306 -7.67 4.35 -6.86
CA HIS A 306 -7.37 4.70 -5.48
C HIS A 306 -6.71 6.06 -5.36
N LEU A 307 -6.77 6.65 -4.17
CA LEU A 307 -5.97 7.80 -3.74
C LEU A 307 -4.84 7.31 -2.84
N PRO A 308 -3.61 7.81 -3.00
CA PRO A 308 -2.51 7.41 -2.14
C PRO A 308 -2.68 7.94 -0.72
N ILE A 309 -2.14 7.19 0.23
CA ILE A 309 -2.05 7.59 1.63
C ILE A 309 -0.59 7.85 2.01
N TYR A 310 -0.40 8.71 2.99
CA TYR A 310 0.92 8.98 3.56
C TYR A 310 0.85 9.12 5.08
N MET A 311 1.98 8.87 5.72
CA MET A 311 2.21 9.25 7.11
C MET A 311 3.62 9.76 7.32
N ARG A 312 3.81 10.61 8.33
CA ARG A 312 5.12 11.04 8.83
C ARG A 312 5.33 10.60 10.25
N ILE A 313 6.54 10.21 10.55
CA ILE A 313 7.02 10.07 11.93
C ILE A 313 8.21 11.00 12.10
N TYR A 314 8.51 11.37 13.33
CA TYR A 314 9.65 12.23 13.63
C TYR A 314 10.61 11.49 14.54
N LEU A 315 11.80 11.20 14.02
CA LEU A 315 12.86 10.47 14.70
C LEU A 315 13.73 11.44 15.55
N ARG A 316 14.11 11.00 16.74
CA ARG A 316 15.00 11.75 17.66
C ARG A 316 16.44 11.30 17.56
#